data_8285a885212c435d041f01b584bd97fb
#
_entry.id   8285a885212c435d041f01b584bd97fb
#
_cell.length_a   1.000
_cell.length_b   1.000
_cell.length_c   1.000
_cell.angle_alpha   90.00
_cell.angle_beta   90.00
_cell.angle_gamma   90.00
#
_symmetry.space_group_name_H-M   'P 1'
#
loop_
_entity.id
_entity.type
_entity.pdbx_description
1 polymer ?
#
loop_
_entity_poly.entity_id
_entity_poly.type
_entity_poly.pdbx_seq_one_letter_code
_entity_poly.pdbx_strand_id
1 'polypeptide(L)'
;MFELIQVNDLASLAKIIDGNLIGENKQFKYVTTDSRSVSKNSLFLALVGEKYNGHHFCESALEAGAEAYISTDEIINHTGIVVKDTYLALLKMAKHQQQQVNPKTLAITGSNGKTTLKEMVAHILVDKKSIKTKDNENNQFGIPFTVLRLKADTKFLVLECGARKVGDFDLISEYLNFDVLTITNINNSHIGIFGNQANIIETKMKLLDGVAADGSFIDGAFEDWCTSDKLMEMNENFRVNVHRNLQRDSATKPLTETWSCTVVSGQEEVSLPGLLCLSFQQTSNSSSRHFQSLKKINLGPRHNCHNALMAVLAARELGVKFSESMERICEFDSPLPDRYGIEHIGKHVLINDTYNANPDSFASAINDLATNCSYPKNKLLIMGDMLELGQYSETEHAKILEQALGLDGLKAIFLKGEKFQNLILSTQQKDHESQFDQVYALQETEDFPVALLSDLLDEESVILVKGSRKMNMEQFVDLLRNNLL
;
A
#
# COMPACT_ATOMS: atom_id res chain seq x y z
N MET A 1 19.58 6.00 -10.25
CA MET A 1 21.00 5.71 -9.95
C MET A 1 21.18 5.50 -8.45
N PHE A 2 22.00 4.53 -8.06
CA PHE A 2 22.28 4.13 -6.67
C PHE A 2 23.79 4.17 -6.44
N GLU A 3 24.21 4.57 -5.24
CA GLU A 3 25.61 4.54 -4.80
C GLU A 3 25.78 3.43 -3.77
N LEU A 4 26.71 2.50 -4.02
CA LEU A 4 26.99 1.39 -3.10
C LEU A 4 27.98 1.85 -2.03
N ILE A 5 27.66 1.55 -0.78
CA ILE A 5 28.52 1.89 0.34
C ILE A 5 29.71 0.92 0.38
N GLN A 6 30.92 1.46 0.47
CA GLN A 6 32.18 0.72 0.54
C GLN A 6 32.49 -0.17 -0.69
N VAL A 7 31.84 0.07 -1.83
CA VAL A 7 32.10 -0.66 -3.07
C VAL A 7 32.18 0.35 -4.22
N ASN A 8 33.36 0.49 -4.80
CA ASN A 8 33.64 1.46 -5.85
C ASN A 8 34.42 0.89 -7.04
N ASP A 9 34.69 -0.42 -7.07
CA ASP A 9 35.39 -1.11 -8.15
C ASP A 9 34.66 -2.41 -8.56
N LEU A 10 34.87 -2.82 -9.81
CA LEU A 10 34.17 -3.97 -10.41
C LEU A 10 34.58 -5.31 -9.77
N ALA A 11 35.85 -5.48 -9.39
CA ALA A 11 36.34 -6.74 -8.80
C ALA A 11 35.74 -6.98 -7.40
N SER A 12 35.59 -5.92 -6.61
CA SER A 12 34.90 -5.97 -5.29
C SER A 12 33.42 -6.27 -5.47
N LEU A 13 32.76 -5.61 -6.44
CA LEU A 13 31.36 -5.86 -6.73
C LEU A 13 31.11 -7.27 -7.26
N ALA A 14 31.96 -7.78 -8.17
CA ALA A 14 31.85 -9.12 -8.73
C ALA A 14 31.82 -10.21 -7.65
N LYS A 15 32.64 -10.05 -6.59
CA LYS A 15 32.64 -10.96 -5.42
C LYS A 15 31.31 -10.91 -4.65
N ILE A 16 30.72 -9.72 -4.47
CA ILE A 16 29.46 -9.54 -3.74
C ILE A 16 28.30 -10.18 -4.48
N ILE A 17 28.26 -10.04 -5.82
CA ILE A 17 27.16 -10.54 -6.64
C ILE A 17 27.39 -11.91 -7.25
N ASP A 18 28.51 -12.62 -6.87
CA ASP A 18 28.94 -13.90 -7.42
C ASP A 18 29.06 -13.88 -8.94
N GLY A 19 29.62 -12.81 -9.49
CA GLY A 19 29.81 -12.60 -10.90
C GLY A 19 31.26 -12.77 -11.37
N ASN A 20 31.46 -12.98 -12.66
CA ASN A 20 32.76 -13.03 -13.31
C ASN A 20 33.09 -11.68 -13.92
N LEU A 21 34.19 -11.06 -13.49
CA LEU A 21 34.67 -9.82 -14.09
C LEU A 21 35.28 -10.14 -15.47
N ILE A 22 34.82 -9.48 -16.51
CA ILE A 22 35.33 -9.52 -17.86
C ILE A 22 36.05 -8.18 -18.13
N GLY A 23 37.30 -8.25 -18.58
CA GLY A 23 38.11 -7.07 -18.87
C GLY A 23 38.77 -6.47 -17.65
N GLU A 24 39.00 -5.17 -17.64
CA GLU A 24 39.75 -4.47 -16.63
C GLU A 24 38.95 -4.15 -15.35
N ASN A 25 39.61 -4.13 -14.19
CA ASN A 25 38.96 -3.67 -12.95
C ASN A 25 38.83 -2.14 -12.97
N LYS A 26 37.70 -1.63 -13.38
CA LYS A 26 37.39 -0.21 -13.42
C LYS A 26 36.72 0.27 -12.12
N GLN A 27 36.92 1.56 -11.81
CA GLN A 27 36.19 2.24 -10.76
C GLN A 27 34.81 2.67 -11.28
N PHE A 28 33.79 2.62 -10.41
CA PHE A 28 32.47 3.17 -10.66
C PHE A 28 31.97 3.92 -9.40
N LYS A 29 30.96 4.73 -9.56
CA LYS A 29 30.30 5.43 -8.46
C LYS A 29 28.83 5.08 -8.35
N TYR A 30 28.18 4.88 -9.47
CA TYR A 30 26.72 4.68 -9.52
C TYR A 30 26.38 3.38 -10.22
N VAL A 31 25.28 2.74 -9.78
CA VAL A 31 24.61 1.67 -10.52
C VAL A 31 23.29 2.23 -11.06
N THR A 32 22.98 1.97 -12.32
CA THR A 32 21.72 2.35 -12.94
C THR A 32 21.11 1.18 -13.71
N THR A 33 19.78 1.13 -13.80
CA THR A 33 19.02 0.16 -14.58
C THR A 33 18.30 0.83 -15.77
N ASP A 34 18.47 2.15 -15.93
CA ASP A 34 17.91 2.94 -17.02
C ASP A 34 19.04 3.49 -17.89
N SER A 35 19.13 2.98 -19.15
CA SER A 35 20.16 3.39 -20.10
C SER A 35 20.10 4.89 -20.45
N ARG A 36 18.94 5.54 -20.29
CA ARG A 36 18.74 6.98 -20.53
C ARG A 36 19.32 7.84 -19.39
N SER A 37 19.52 7.26 -18.22
CA SER A 37 20.06 7.92 -17.03
C SER A 37 21.55 7.63 -16.78
N VAL A 38 22.22 7.03 -17.76
CA VAL A 38 23.65 6.77 -17.73
C VAL A 38 24.44 8.08 -17.58
N SER A 39 25.46 8.06 -16.74
CA SER A 39 26.41 9.15 -16.57
C SER A 39 27.85 8.59 -16.43
N LYS A 40 28.85 9.48 -16.50
CA LYS A 40 30.23 9.10 -16.24
C LYS A 40 30.34 8.42 -14.86
N ASN A 41 31.16 7.37 -14.79
CA ASN A 41 31.35 6.50 -13.61
C ASN A 41 30.09 5.70 -13.22
N SER A 42 29.13 5.48 -14.13
CA SER A 42 27.99 4.59 -13.87
C SER A 42 28.22 3.19 -14.41
N LEU A 43 27.64 2.22 -13.72
CA LEU A 43 27.57 0.81 -14.07
C LEU A 43 26.12 0.50 -14.47
N PHE A 44 25.91 -0.09 -15.63
CA PHE A 44 24.58 -0.46 -16.10
C PHE A 44 24.22 -1.88 -15.68
N LEU A 45 23.09 -2.06 -14.98
CA LEU A 45 22.53 -3.36 -14.59
C LEU A 45 21.36 -3.73 -15.49
N ALA A 46 21.52 -4.81 -16.26
CA ALA A 46 20.52 -5.29 -17.24
C ALA A 46 19.45 -6.15 -16.56
N LEU A 47 18.38 -5.54 -16.06
CA LEU A 47 17.25 -6.27 -15.47
C LEU A 47 16.25 -6.73 -16.54
N VAL A 48 15.66 -7.89 -16.30
CA VAL A 48 14.55 -8.43 -17.11
C VAL A 48 13.24 -8.18 -16.37
N GLY A 49 12.37 -7.36 -16.92
CA GLY A 49 11.02 -7.09 -16.43
C GLY A 49 9.96 -7.72 -17.33
N GLU A 50 8.69 -7.59 -16.95
CA GLU A 50 7.56 -8.15 -17.72
C GLU A 50 7.47 -7.61 -19.17
N LYS A 51 7.81 -6.33 -19.38
CA LYS A 51 7.67 -5.63 -20.66
C LYS A 51 9.00 -5.36 -21.37
N TYR A 52 10.11 -5.36 -20.64
CA TYR A 52 11.41 -4.95 -21.16
C TYR A 52 12.49 -5.92 -20.72
N ASN A 53 13.39 -6.25 -21.66
CA ASN A 53 14.62 -6.96 -21.38
C ASN A 53 15.79 -5.97 -21.39
N GLY A 54 16.37 -5.73 -20.20
CA GLY A 54 17.49 -4.79 -20.00
C GLY A 54 18.74 -5.14 -20.80
N HIS A 55 18.94 -6.42 -21.16
CA HIS A 55 20.09 -6.86 -21.96
C HIS A 55 20.13 -6.21 -23.33
N HIS A 56 18.99 -5.88 -23.93
CA HIS A 56 18.92 -5.17 -25.22
C HIS A 56 19.44 -3.73 -25.16
N PHE A 57 19.64 -3.18 -23.96
CA PHE A 57 20.10 -1.80 -23.75
C PHE A 57 21.55 -1.71 -23.27
N CYS A 58 22.25 -2.82 -23.12
CA CYS A 58 23.64 -2.80 -22.64
C CYS A 58 24.56 -2.01 -23.58
N GLU A 59 24.53 -2.28 -24.88
CA GLU A 59 25.36 -1.57 -25.87
C GLU A 59 25.05 -0.07 -25.85
N SER A 60 23.78 0.31 -25.91
CA SER A 60 23.38 1.71 -25.86
C SER A 60 23.76 2.41 -24.56
N ALA A 61 23.76 1.70 -23.43
CA ALA A 61 24.24 2.23 -22.16
C ALA A 61 25.76 2.47 -22.15
N LEU A 62 26.52 1.56 -22.75
CA LEU A 62 27.97 1.69 -22.89
C LEU A 62 28.33 2.83 -23.88
N GLU A 63 27.63 2.96 -24.99
CA GLU A 63 27.75 4.08 -25.93
C GLU A 63 27.40 5.43 -25.28
N ALA A 64 26.42 5.43 -24.37
CA ALA A 64 26.04 6.61 -23.58
C ALA A 64 27.05 6.95 -22.47
N GLY A 65 28.10 6.14 -22.25
CA GLY A 65 29.20 6.42 -21.34
C GLY A 65 29.18 5.67 -20.01
N ALA A 66 28.45 4.53 -19.92
CA ALA A 66 28.62 3.62 -18.81
C ALA A 66 30.06 3.04 -18.80
N GLU A 67 30.66 2.95 -17.62
CA GLU A 67 32.02 2.40 -17.47
C GLU A 67 32.06 0.87 -17.71
N ALA A 68 30.95 0.19 -17.38
CA ALA A 68 30.81 -1.24 -17.50
C ALA A 68 29.32 -1.66 -17.41
N TYR A 69 29.07 -2.95 -17.61
CA TYR A 69 27.74 -3.56 -17.53
C TYR A 69 27.70 -4.70 -16.49
N ILE A 70 26.47 -5.05 -16.04
CA ILE A 70 26.17 -6.33 -15.38
C ILE A 70 25.06 -7.00 -16.22
N SER A 71 25.34 -8.18 -16.75
CA SER A 71 24.40 -8.95 -17.59
C SER A 71 24.59 -10.46 -17.41
N THR A 72 23.71 -11.27 -18.02
CA THR A 72 23.87 -12.72 -18.08
C THR A 72 24.83 -13.16 -19.16
N ASP A 73 25.06 -12.32 -20.17
CA ASP A 73 25.89 -12.60 -21.32
C ASP A 73 27.07 -11.63 -21.42
N GLU A 74 28.18 -12.12 -21.92
CA GLU A 74 29.33 -11.31 -22.22
C GLU A 74 29.07 -10.39 -23.43
N ILE A 75 29.43 -9.11 -23.29
CA ILE A 75 29.39 -8.14 -24.40
C ILE A 75 30.82 -7.99 -24.93
N ILE A 76 31.01 -8.42 -26.17
CA ILE A 76 32.33 -8.46 -26.79
C ILE A 76 32.98 -7.07 -26.82
N ASN A 77 34.26 -7.01 -26.52
CA ASN A 77 35.08 -5.79 -26.45
C ASN A 77 34.70 -4.77 -25.38
N HIS A 78 33.84 -5.15 -24.41
CA HIS A 78 33.47 -4.27 -23.31
C HIS A 78 33.80 -4.88 -21.95
N THR A 79 34.08 -4.02 -20.98
CA THR A 79 34.27 -4.42 -19.57
C THR A 79 32.93 -4.61 -18.90
N GLY A 80 32.76 -5.68 -18.13
CA GLY A 80 31.54 -5.93 -17.38
C GLY A 80 31.64 -7.04 -16.36
N ILE A 81 30.56 -7.31 -15.69
CA ILE A 81 30.40 -8.43 -14.77
C ILE A 81 29.30 -9.35 -15.32
N VAL A 82 29.68 -10.58 -15.64
CA VAL A 82 28.72 -11.60 -16.08
C VAL A 82 28.25 -12.38 -14.86
N VAL A 83 26.92 -12.44 -14.70
CA VAL A 83 26.23 -13.11 -13.59
C VAL A 83 25.27 -14.18 -14.13
N LYS A 84 24.90 -15.13 -13.28
CA LYS A 84 23.89 -16.14 -13.64
C LYS A 84 22.47 -15.54 -13.75
N ASP A 85 22.18 -14.55 -12.94
CA ASP A 85 20.88 -13.89 -12.86
C ASP A 85 21.08 -12.45 -12.36
N THR A 86 20.58 -11.48 -13.13
CA THR A 86 20.73 -10.05 -12.83
C THR A 86 19.80 -9.59 -11.72
N TYR A 87 18.65 -10.29 -11.50
CA TYR A 87 17.79 -10.01 -10.35
C TYR A 87 18.43 -10.48 -9.03
N LEU A 88 19.07 -11.66 -9.03
CA LEU A 88 19.87 -12.10 -7.87
C LEU A 88 21.05 -11.16 -7.60
N ALA A 89 21.70 -10.65 -8.64
CA ALA A 89 22.74 -9.63 -8.48
C ALA A 89 22.19 -8.37 -7.80
N LEU A 90 21.01 -7.89 -8.19
CA LEU A 90 20.34 -6.77 -7.55
C LEU A 90 20.05 -7.03 -6.07
N LEU A 91 19.54 -8.21 -5.71
CA LEU A 91 19.25 -8.59 -4.33
C LEU A 91 20.52 -8.70 -3.48
N LYS A 92 21.61 -9.23 -4.02
CA LYS A 92 22.90 -9.31 -3.34
C LYS A 92 23.49 -7.93 -3.08
N MET A 93 23.38 -7.00 -4.04
CA MET A 93 23.76 -5.59 -3.83
C MET A 93 22.90 -4.96 -2.73
N ALA A 94 21.59 -5.19 -2.73
CA ALA A 94 20.69 -4.68 -1.71
C ALA A 94 21.01 -5.26 -0.32
N LYS A 95 21.27 -6.58 -0.24
CA LYS A 95 21.72 -7.23 1.00
C LYS A 95 23.00 -6.62 1.54
N HIS A 96 23.99 -6.44 0.68
CA HIS A 96 25.25 -5.79 1.05
C HIS A 96 25.00 -4.37 1.60
N GLN A 97 24.22 -3.56 0.88
CA GLN A 97 23.88 -2.20 1.29
C GLN A 97 23.20 -2.17 2.66
N GLN A 98 22.21 -3.05 2.88
CA GLN A 98 21.51 -3.16 4.16
C GLN A 98 22.47 -3.56 5.29
N GLN A 99 23.38 -4.51 5.05
CA GLN A 99 24.36 -4.95 6.04
C GLN A 99 25.38 -3.86 6.40
N GLN A 100 25.82 -3.05 5.42
CA GLN A 100 26.77 -1.97 5.67
C GLN A 100 26.17 -0.83 6.49
N VAL A 101 24.88 -0.51 6.26
CA VAL A 101 24.18 0.56 6.98
C VAL A 101 23.55 0.06 8.28
N ASN A 102 23.05 -1.17 8.28
CA ASN A 102 22.36 -1.83 9.39
C ASN A 102 21.23 -0.97 10.01
N PRO A 103 20.28 -0.45 9.19
CA PRO A 103 19.18 0.35 9.70
C PRO A 103 18.17 -0.54 10.40
N LYS A 104 17.43 0.01 11.38
CA LYS A 104 16.22 -0.65 11.88
C LYS A 104 15.18 -0.71 10.76
N THR A 105 14.81 -1.93 10.35
CA THR A 105 14.02 -2.17 9.14
C THR A 105 12.62 -2.67 9.47
N LEU A 106 11.61 -1.94 8.96
CA LEU A 106 10.19 -2.33 8.95
C LEU A 106 9.79 -2.79 7.55
N ALA A 107 9.24 -4.00 7.45
CA ALA A 107 8.51 -4.46 6.28
C ALA A 107 7.00 -4.34 6.53
N ILE A 108 6.26 -3.80 5.56
CA ILE A 108 4.81 -3.63 5.61
C ILE A 108 4.19 -4.36 4.42
N THR A 109 3.31 -5.33 4.67
CA THR A 109 2.50 -5.97 3.64
C THR A 109 1.03 -6.03 4.06
N GLY A 110 0.19 -6.54 3.20
CA GLY A 110 -1.25 -6.68 3.40
C GLY A 110 -2.03 -6.47 2.11
N SER A 111 -3.33 -6.63 2.16
CA SER A 111 -4.21 -6.38 1.02
C SER A 111 -4.45 -4.88 0.85
N ASN A 112 -4.91 -4.20 1.87
CA ASN A 112 -5.22 -2.77 1.91
C ASN A 112 -4.41 -2.05 3.00
N GLY A 113 -4.32 -0.71 2.94
CA GLY A 113 -3.72 0.11 4.00
C GLY A 113 -2.19 0.20 4.03
N LYS A 114 -1.45 -0.58 3.23
CA LYS A 114 0.04 -0.60 3.23
C LYS A 114 0.67 0.79 3.07
N THR A 115 0.27 1.53 2.04
CA THR A 115 0.83 2.85 1.75
C THR A 115 0.47 3.86 2.82
N THR A 116 -0.78 3.83 3.31
CA THR A 116 -1.23 4.70 4.40
C THR A 116 -0.41 4.42 5.67
N LEU A 117 -0.23 3.15 6.03
CA LEU A 117 0.60 2.75 7.17
C LEU A 117 2.07 3.17 6.98
N LYS A 118 2.64 2.98 5.80
CA LYS A 118 4.00 3.45 5.44
C LYS A 118 4.13 4.96 5.66
N GLU A 119 3.17 5.76 5.18
CA GLU A 119 3.20 7.21 5.35
C GLU A 119 3.05 7.62 6.82
N MET A 120 2.18 6.96 7.59
CA MET A 120 2.03 7.20 9.03
C MET A 120 3.33 6.90 9.80
N VAL A 121 3.98 5.76 9.53
CA VAL A 121 5.28 5.43 10.15
C VAL A 121 6.35 6.42 9.72
N ALA A 122 6.40 6.79 8.45
CA ALA A 122 7.37 7.77 7.95
C ALA A 122 7.17 9.16 8.60
N HIS A 123 5.92 9.55 8.88
CA HIS A 123 5.62 10.78 9.61
C HIS A 123 6.12 10.70 11.06
N ILE A 124 5.92 9.57 11.75
CA ILE A 124 6.49 9.36 13.10
C ILE A 124 8.03 9.44 13.07
N LEU A 125 8.66 9.04 11.97
CA LEU A 125 10.12 9.00 11.80
C LEU A 125 10.70 10.24 11.10
N VAL A 126 9.94 11.33 10.88
CA VAL A 126 10.30 12.44 9.99
C VAL A 126 11.70 13.02 10.27
N ASP A 127 12.08 13.21 11.53
CA ASP A 127 13.37 13.79 11.93
C ASP A 127 14.43 12.73 12.27
N LYS A 128 14.22 11.47 11.90
CA LYS A 128 15.02 10.33 12.39
C LYS A 128 15.94 9.69 11.36
N LYS A 129 16.26 10.39 10.26
CA LYS A 129 17.10 9.83 9.17
C LYS A 129 16.53 8.53 8.64
N SER A 130 15.28 8.56 8.24
CA SER A 130 14.56 7.42 7.68
C SER A 130 14.54 7.45 6.15
N ILE A 131 14.51 6.25 5.55
CA ILE A 131 14.22 6.04 4.13
C ILE A 131 12.98 5.15 4.04
N LYS A 132 12.09 5.47 3.12
CA LYS A 132 10.88 4.68 2.84
C LYS A 132 10.76 4.33 1.37
N THR A 133 9.98 3.30 1.06
CA THR A 133 9.55 3.00 -0.31
C THR A 133 8.91 4.23 -0.93
N LYS A 134 9.44 4.62 -2.09
CA LYS A 134 8.97 5.78 -2.84
C LYS A 134 7.76 5.38 -3.68
N ASP A 135 6.72 6.22 -3.67
CA ASP A 135 5.50 6.03 -4.46
C ASP A 135 4.96 4.59 -4.37
N ASN A 136 4.80 3.90 -5.50
CA ASN A 136 4.35 2.52 -5.62
C ASN A 136 5.49 1.53 -5.96
N GLU A 137 6.76 1.86 -5.68
CA GLU A 137 7.92 1.00 -5.89
C GLU A 137 7.96 -0.15 -4.86
N ASN A 138 6.86 -0.88 -4.71
CA ASN A 138 6.64 -1.89 -3.68
C ASN A 138 6.71 -3.34 -4.19
N ASN A 139 7.05 -3.54 -5.48
CA ASN A 139 7.19 -4.86 -6.09
C ASN A 139 8.60 -5.43 -5.90
N GLN A 140 8.84 -6.63 -6.48
CA GLN A 140 10.13 -7.34 -6.41
C GLN A 140 11.36 -6.50 -6.81
N PHE A 141 11.23 -5.49 -7.66
CA PHE A 141 12.34 -4.59 -8.04
C PHE A 141 12.38 -3.34 -7.16
N GLY A 142 11.23 -2.76 -6.84
CA GLY A 142 11.13 -1.54 -6.05
C GLY A 142 11.62 -1.69 -4.61
N ILE A 143 11.42 -2.88 -4.01
CA ILE A 143 11.91 -3.18 -2.67
C ILE A 143 13.45 -3.09 -2.61
N PRO A 144 14.24 -3.85 -3.42
CA PRO A 144 15.69 -3.71 -3.41
C PRO A 144 16.16 -2.34 -3.87
N PHE A 145 15.46 -1.64 -4.78
CA PHE A 145 15.79 -0.26 -5.12
C PHE A 145 15.68 0.68 -3.92
N THR A 146 14.67 0.48 -3.07
CA THR A 146 14.53 1.28 -1.84
C THR A 146 15.71 1.03 -0.91
N VAL A 147 16.16 -0.22 -0.76
CA VAL A 147 17.34 -0.59 0.06
C VAL A 147 18.62 0.05 -0.52
N LEU A 148 18.80 0.04 -1.83
CA LEU A 148 19.97 0.66 -2.48
C LEU A 148 20.03 2.19 -2.34
N ARG A 149 18.94 2.87 -1.91
CA ARG A 149 18.94 4.29 -1.56
C ARG A 149 19.45 4.59 -0.15
N LEU A 150 19.77 3.58 0.65
CA LEU A 150 20.32 3.77 1.99
C LEU A 150 21.61 4.59 1.93
N LYS A 151 21.73 5.53 2.88
CA LYS A 151 22.95 6.32 3.12
C LYS A 151 23.62 5.82 4.39
N ALA A 152 24.90 6.07 4.53
CA ALA A 152 25.70 5.61 5.67
C ALA A 152 25.14 6.03 7.04
N ASP A 153 24.40 7.13 7.11
CA ASP A 153 23.82 7.65 8.33
C ASP A 153 22.32 7.34 8.50
N THR A 154 21.73 6.54 7.59
CA THR A 154 20.32 6.12 7.68
C THR A 154 20.11 5.23 8.91
N LYS A 155 19.10 5.55 9.71
CA LYS A 155 18.79 4.81 10.95
C LYS A 155 17.56 3.90 10.81
N PHE A 156 16.62 4.28 9.93
CA PHE A 156 15.37 3.55 9.76
C PHE A 156 15.09 3.33 8.28
N LEU A 157 14.62 2.13 7.97
CA LEU A 157 14.19 1.73 6.64
C LEU A 157 12.74 1.23 6.72
N VAL A 158 11.84 1.82 5.94
CA VAL A 158 10.43 1.45 5.87
C VAL A 158 10.12 0.91 4.47
N LEU A 159 9.92 -0.39 4.37
CA LEU A 159 9.66 -1.10 3.12
C LEU A 159 8.16 -1.42 2.98
N GLU A 160 7.51 -0.86 1.98
CA GLU A 160 6.21 -1.33 1.52
C GLU A 160 6.41 -2.52 0.59
N CYS A 161 5.84 -3.68 0.94
CA CYS A 161 5.98 -4.95 0.22
C CYS A 161 4.64 -5.36 -0.39
N GLY A 162 4.53 -5.20 -1.71
CA GLY A 162 3.37 -5.60 -2.51
C GLY A 162 3.67 -6.87 -3.31
N ALA A 163 2.78 -7.86 -3.22
CA ALA A 163 2.82 -9.08 -4.04
C ALA A 163 1.59 -9.15 -4.93
N ARG A 164 1.75 -9.70 -6.13
CA ARG A 164 0.69 -9.98 -7.10
C ARG A 164 0.50 -11.45 -7.38
N LYS A 165 1.53 -12.28 -7.18
CA LYS A 165 1.50 -13.71 -7.43
C LYS A 165 2.27 -14.47 -6.35
N VAL A 166 2.02 -15.77 -6.28
CA VAL A 166 2.79 -16.70 -5.43
C VAL A 166 4.27 -16.63 -5.81
N GLY A 167 5.15 -16.64 -4.81
CA GLY A 167 6.61 -16.58 -4.97
C GLY A 167 7.22 -15.19 -5.03
N ASP A 168 6.44 -14.11 -5.10
CA ASP A 168 6.97 -12.73 -5.20
C ASP A 168 7.85 -12.33 -4.00
N PHE A 169 7.67 -12.96 -2.85
CA PHE A 169 8.44 -12.65 -1.64
C PHE A 169 9.51 -13.70 -1.29
N ASP A 170 9.64 -14.79 -2.04
CA ASP A 170 10.57 -15.88 -1.70
C ASP A 170 12.01 -15.38 -1.60
N LEU A 171 12.50 -14.74 -2.66
CA LEU A 171 13.85 -14.18 -2.68
C LEU A 171 13.99 -12.92 -1.82
N ILE A 172 12.94 -12.11 -1.70
CA ILE A 172 12.96 -10.94 -0.82
C ILE A 172 13.23 -11.34 0.64
N SER A 173 12.52 -12.36 1.13
CA SER A 173 12.69 -12.85 2.51
C SER A 173 14.00 -13.63 2.73
N GLU A 174 14.61 -14.16 1.67
CA GLU A 174 15.91 -14.83 1.73
C GLU A 174 17.09 -13.83 1.80
N TYR A 175 16.96 -12.72 1.09
CA TYR A 175 18.05 -11.76 0.93
C TYR A 175 17.98 -10.56 1.87
N LEU A 176 16.78 -10.12 2.29
CA LEU A 176 16.60 -8.96 3.15
C LEU A 176 16.17 -9.36 4.56
N ASN A 177 16.66 -8.60 5.55
CA ASN A 177 16.33 -8.81 6.96
C ASN A 177 15.40 -7.71 7.46
N PHE A 178 14.46 -8.07 8.34
CA PHE A 178 13.51 -7.16 8.94
C PHE A 178 13.58 -7.23 10.47
N ASP A 179 13.63 -6.09 11.15
CA ASP A 179 13.45 -6.05 12.62
C ASP A 179 11.97 -6.16 12.98
N VAL A 180 11.11 -5.61 12.12
CA VAL A 180 9.66 -5.61 12.31
C VAL A 180 8.97 -5.95 10.98
N LEU A 181 8.01 -6.88 11.04
CA LEU A 181 7.05 -7.13 9.97
C LEU A 181 5.66 -6.69 10.42
N THR A 182 4.94 -5.98 9.58
CA THR A 182 3.52 -5.66 9.79
C THR A 182 2.69 -6.18 8.63
N ILE A 183 1.65 -6.97 8.93
CA ILE A 183 0.60 -7.34 7.99
C ILE A 183 -0.66 -6.57 8.35
N THR A 184 -1.09 -5.66 7.46
CA THR A 184 -2.24 -4.78 7.73
C THR A 184 -3.56 -5.54 7.79
N ASN A 185 -3.79 -6.37 6.80
CA ASN A 185 -4.96 -7.25 6.64
C ASN A 185 -4.69 -8.23 5.51
N ILE A 186 -5.50 -9.30 5.43
CA ILE A 186 -5.45 -10.27 4.34
C ILE A 186 -6.86 -10.48 3.82
N ASN A 187 -7.13 -9.88 2.67
CA ASN A 187 -8.41 -9.91 1.98
C ASN A 187 -8.22 -10.46 0.57
N ASN A 188 -9.29 -10.49 -0.22
CA ASN A 188 -9.33 -11.06 -1.57
C ASN A 188 -8.72 -10.17 -2.67
N SER A 189 -7.79 -9.25 -2.31
CA SER A 189 -7.09 -8.43 -3.30
C SER A 189 -6.28 -9.30 -4.25
N HIS A 190 -6.41 -9.05 -5.57
CA HIS A 190 -5.74 -9.80 -6.64
C HIS A 190 -6.11 -11.31 -6.66
N ILE A 191 -7.25 -11.70 -6.09
CA ILE A 191 -7.65 -13.12 -5.98
C ILE A 191 -7.71 -13.82 -7.35
N GLY A 192 -8.05 -13.08 -8.41
CA GLY A 192 -8.06 -13.62 -9.77
C GLY A 192 -6.67 -14.03 -10.28
N ILE A 193 -5.60 -13.48 -9.70
CA ILE A 193 -4.20 -13.82 -10.04
C ILE A 193 -3.67 -14.89 -9.07
N PHE A 194 -3.95 -14.76 -7.78
CA PHE A 194 -3.54 -15.73 -6.75
C PHE A 194 -4.32 -17.05 -6.83
N GLY A 195 -5.51 -17.04 -7.42
CA GLY A 195 -6.40 -18.19 -7.55
C GLY A 195 -7.26 -18.45 -6.33
N ASN A 196 -6.74 -18.32 -5.11
CA ASN A 196 -7.46 -18.50 -3.86
C ASN A 196 -6.84 -17.69 -2.71
N GLN A 197 -7.56 -17.56 -1.60
CA GLN A 197 -7.14 -16.82 -0.42
C GLN A 197 -5.94 -17.46 0.30
N ALA A 198 -5.84 -18.79 0.31
CA ALA A 198 -4.72 -19.48 0.95
C ALA A 198 -3.38 -19.09 0.33
N ASN A 199 -3.32 -18.94 -1.00
CA ASN A 199 -2.13 -18.49 -1.71
C ASN A 199 -1.77 -17.04 -1.35
N ILE A 200 -2.77 -16.16 -1.12
CA ILE A 200 -2.53 -14.78 -0.67
C ILE A 200 -1.91 -14.78 0.72
N ILE A 201 -2.46 -15.60 1.61
CA ILE A 201 -1.96 -15.78 2.99
C ILE A 201 -0.51 -16.27 2.95
N GLU A 202 -0.28 -17.41 2.31
CA GLU A 202 1.04 -18.04 2.22
C GLU A 202 2.09 -17.06 1.68
N THR A 203 1.77 -16.36 0.59
CA THR A 203 2.69 -15.39 -0.01
C THR A 203 3.05 -14.26 0.95
N LYS A 204 2.05 -13.69 1.67
CA LYS A 204 2.31 -12.57 2.59
C LYS A 204 3.07 -13.03 3.84
N MET A 205 2.72 -14.20 4.37
CA MET A 205 3.40 -14.82 5.51
C MET A 205 4.85 -15.20 5.21
N LYS A 206 5.21 -15.37 3.93
CA LYS A 206 6.59 -15.68 3.52
C LYS A 206 7.59 -14.62 3.97
N LEU A 207 7.18 -13.36 4.12
CA LEU A 207 8.05 -12.30 4.67
C LEU A 207 8.50 -12.57 6.12
N LEU A 208 7.82 -13.42 6.88
CA LEU A 208 8.27 -13.83 8.21
C LEU A 208 9.64 -14.52 8.17
N ASP A 209 9.99 -15.16 7.05
CA ASP A 209 11.29 -15.82 6.89
C ASP A 209 12.46 -14.83 6.93
N GLY A 210 12.21 -13.58 6.57
CA GLY A 210 13.18 -12.48 6.65
C GLY A 210 13.20 -11.74 7.99
N VAL A 211 12.31 -12.07 8.94
CA VAL A 211 12.27 -11.41 10.24
C VAL A 211 13.40 -11.98 11.13
N ALA A 212 14.18 -11.09 11.75
CA ALA A 212 15.25 -11.46 12.67
C ALA A 212 14.69 -12.28 13.87
N ALA A 213 15.54 -13.12 14.47
CA ALA A 213 15.12 -13.99 15.59
C ALA A 213 14.59 -13.20 16.81
N ASP A 214 15.14 -12.02 17.05
CA ASP A 214 14.70 -11.05 18.07
C ASP A 214 13.73 -10.01 17.55
N GLY A 215 13.28 -10.15 16.30
CA GLY A 215 12.35 -9.25 15.63
C GLY A 215 10.90 -9.41 16.13
N SER A 216 10.05 -8.53 15.65
CA SER A 216 8.64 -8.47 16.00
C SER A 216 7.73 -8.64 14.78
N PHE A 217 6.61 -9.32 14.97
CA PHE A 217 5.53 -9.41 14.00
C PHE A 217 4.28 -8.71 14.54
N ILE A 218 3.76 -7.75 13.80
CA ILE A 218 2.54 -7.01 14.10
C ILE A 218 1.45 -7.54 13.16
N ASP A 219 0.50 -8.23 13.75
CA ASP A 219 -0.61 -8.85 13.05
C ASP A 219 -1.88 -8.00 13.19
N GLY A 220 -2.23 -7.30 12.14
CA GLY A 220 -3.47 -6.54 12.01
C GLY A 220 -4.64 -7.36 11.49
N ALA A 221 -4.44 -8.64 11.14
CA ALA A 221 -5.43 -9.49 10.47
C ALA A 221 -6.12 -10.52 11.38
N PHE A 222 -5.79 -10.55 12.66
CA PHE A 222 -5.91 -11.69 13.58
C PHE A 222 -7.31 -12.32 13.75
N GLU A 223 -8.41 -11.63 13.55
CA GLU A 223 -9.75 -12.23 13.79
C GLU A 223 -10.58 -12.40 12.51
N ASP A 224 -10.16 -11.82 11.38
CA ASP A 224 -11.00 -11.70 10.19
C ASP A 224 -10.64 -12.64 9.03
N TRP A 225 -9.83 -13.68 9.28
CA TRP A 225 -9.49 -14.68 8.27
C TRP A 225 -10.70 -15.50 7.78
N CYS A 226 -11.84 -15.31 8.40
CA CYS A 226 -12.90 -16.29 8.31
C CYS A 226 -14.19 -15.90 7.60
N THR A 227 -14.60 -14.67 7.45
CA THR A 227 -15.84 -14.40 6.68
C THR A 227 -16.06 -12.94 6.32
N SER A 228 -16.42 -12.68 5.06
CA SER A 228 -16.92 -11.40 4.54
C SER A 228 -18.18 -10.89 5.25
N ASP A 229 -18.93 -11.77 5.92
CA ASP A 229 -20.20 -11.44 6.59
C ASP A 229 -20.00 -10.74 7.94
N LYS A 230 -18.80 -10.79 8.53
CA LYS A 230 -18.49 -10.11 9.81
C LYS A 230 -18.05 -8.66 9.68
N LEU A 231 -17.80 -8.16 8.48
CA LEU A 231 -17.50 -6.73 8.27
C LEU A 231 -18.67 -5.80 8.64
N MET A 232 -19.90 -6.33 8.68
CA MET A 232 -21.09 -5.54 9.05
C MET A 232 -21.25 -5.32 10.57
N GLU A 233 -20.59 -6.12 11.41
CA GLU A 233 -20.51 -5.90 12.87
C GLU A 233 -19.14 -5.32 13.27
N MET A 234 -18.67 -4.27 12.62
CA MET A 234 -17.47 -3.58 13.09
C MET A 234 -17.79 -2.89 14.41
N ASN A 235 -17.53 -3.63 15.49
CA ASN A 235 -17.41 -3.07 16.82
C ASN A 235 -16.42 -1.89 16.78
N GLU A 236 -16.66 -0.86 17.55
CA GLU A 236 -15.84 0.35 17.69
C GLU A 236 -14.39 0.08 18.16
N ASN A 237 -14.00 -1.20 18.30
CA ASN A 237 -12.71 -1.65 18.82
C ASN A 237 -11.91 -2.39 17.73
N PHE A 238 -10.80 -1.80 17.30
CA PHE A 238 -9.80 -2.48 16.47
C PHE A 238 -8.80 -3.20 17.34
N ARG A 239 -8.40 -4.42 16.95
CA ARG A 239 -7.40 -5.21 17.66
C ARG A 239 -6.19 -5.46 16.79
N VAL A 240 -5.02 -5.44 17.42
CA VAL A 240 -3.72 -5.73 16.80
C VAL A 240 -2.91 -6.59 17.75
N ASN A 241 -2.33 -7.67 17.26
CA ASN A 241 -1.43 -8.49 18.05
C ASN A 241 0.03 -8.19 17.71
N VAL A 242 0.87 -8.11 18.73
CA VAL A 242 2.32 -8.00 18.59
C VAL A 242 2.95 -9.28 19.11
N HIS A 243 3.61 -10.00 18.22
CA HIS A 243 4.31 -11.24 18.53
C HIS A 243 5.81 -10.99 18.54
N ARG A 244 6.49 -11.46 19.58
CA ARG A 244 7.95 -11.43 19.73
C ARG A 244 8.51 -12.81 19.95
N ASN A 245 9.82 -12.99 19.81
CA ASN A 245 10.50 -14.29 19.96
C ASN A 245 9.97 -15.32 18.94
N LEU A 246 10.07 -14.99 17.66
CA LEU A 246 9.53 -15.78 16.54
C LEU A 246 10.38 -17.01 16.16
N GLN A 247 11.30 -17.46 17.04
CA GLN A 247 12.17 -18.62 16.76
C GLN A 247 11.36 -19.86 16.47
N ARG A 248 11.55 -20.46 15.30
CA ARG A 248 10.77 -21.58 14.78
C ARG A 248 11.01 -22.92 15.53
N ASP A 249 12.14 -23.06 16.25
CA ASP A 249 12.56 -24.32 16.87
C ASP A 249 12.46 -24.34 18.40
N SER A 250 11.92 -23.30 19.03
CA SER A 250 11.79 -23.26 20.48
C SER A 250 10.45 -23.80 20.95
N ALA A 251 10.46 -24.65 21.96
CA ALA A 251 9.25 -25.08 22.70
C ALA A 251 8.58 -23.88 23.45
N THR A 252 9.12 -22.70 23.34
CA THR A 252 8.60 -21.47 23.94
C THR A 252 7.60 -20.82 22.98
N LYS A 253 6.35 -20.65 23.44
CA LYS A 253 5.34 -19.89 22.71
C LYS A 253 5.80 -18.43 22.53
N PRO A 254 5.51 -17.82 21.37
CA PRO A 254 5.77 -16.39 21.17
C PRO A 254 5.12 -15.56 22.29
N LEU A 255 5.81 -14.54 22.75
CA LEU A 255 5.20 -13.52 23.62
C LEU A 255 4.23 -12.70 22.80
N THR A 256 2.95 -12.79 23.10
CA THR A 256 1.90 -12.05 22.39
C THR A 256 1.32 -10.98 23.29
N GLU A 257 1.28 -9.74 22.79
CA GLU A 257 0.55 -8.61 23.39
C GLU A 257 -0.59 -8.25 22.46
N THR A 258 -1.80 -8.13 23.01
CA THR A 258 -2.96 -7.63 22.26
C THR A 258 -3.18 -6.16 22.57
N TRP A 259 -3.34 -5.35 21.54
CA TRP A 259 -3.66 -3.94 21.63
C TRP A 259 -5.00 -3.69 20.99
N SER A 260 -5.80 -2.84 21.59
CA SER A 260 -7.04 -2.37 21.00
C SER A 260 -7.06 -0.86 20.90
N CYS A 261 -7.71 -0.35 19.86
CA CYS A 261 -8.01 1.05 19.68
C CYS A 261 -9.52 1.21 19.66
N THR A 262 -10.04 2.08 20.51
CA THR A 262 -11.46 2.45 20.52
C THR A 262 -11.59 3.84 19.91
N VAL A 263 -12.49 3.97 18.94
CA VAL A 263 -12.91 5.27 18.43
C VAL A 263 -13.93 5.84 19.40
N VAL A 264 -13.56 6.93 20.07
CA VAL A 264 -14.49 7.64 20.93
C VAL A 264 -15.16 8.73 20.10
N SER A 265 -16.41 8.52 19.71
CA SER A 265 -17.24 9.58 19.13
C SER A 265 -17.47 10.63 20.24
N GLY A 266 -16.88 11.82 20.07
CA GLY A 266 -17.01 12.89 21.04
C GLY A 266 -18.47 13.32 21.22
N GLN A 267 -18.84 13.62 22.45
CA GLN A 267 -20.09 14.29 22.78
C GLN A 267 -20.21 15.63 22.03
N GLU A 268 -21.30 15.80 21.36
CA GLU A 268 -22.04 16.96 20.83
C GLU A 268 -21.33 18.22 20.29
N GLU A 269 -20.05 18.49 20.46
CA GLU A 269 -19.53 19.83 20.12
C GLU A 269 -18.66 19.98 18.87
N VAL A 270 -18.24 18.91 18.17
CA VAL A 270 -17.43 19.07 16.94
C VAL A 270 -17.74 17.98 15.92
N SER A 271 -18.68 18.28 15.04
CA SER A 271 -18.97 17.48 13.84
C SER A 271 -18.12 17.93 12.63
N LEU A 272 -16.81 17.72 12.69
CA LEU A 272 -15.97 17.85 11.50
C LEU A 272 -15.69 16.45 10.91
N PRO A 273 -15.94 16.25 9.61
CA PRO A 273 -15.64 14.99 8.94
C PRO A 273 -14.17 14.59 9.13
N GLY A 274 -13.92 13.34 9.49
CA GLY A 274 -12.57 12.81 9.61
C GLY A 274 -11.86 13.03 10.96
N LEU A 275 -12.50 13.65 11.96
CA LEU A 275 -11.90 13.83 13.28
C LEU A 275 -12.23 12.67 14.22
N LEU A 276 -11.21 11.96 14.70
CA LEU A 276 -11.33 10.82 15.59
C LEU A 276 -10.52 11.02 16.87
N CYS A 277 -11.05 10.55 17.99
CA CYS A 277 -10.29 10.42 19.23
C CYS A 277 -9.85 8.97 19.38
N LEU A 278 -8.56 8.72 19.63
CA LEU A 278 -8.03 7.38 19.81
C LEU A 278 -7.78 7.10 21.30
N SER A 279 -8.26 5.95 21.75
CA SER A 279 -7.91 5.34 23.03
C SER A 279 -7.23 4.01 22.77
N PHE A 280 -6.07 3.78 23.39
CA PHE A 280 -5.32 2.54 23.23
C PHE A 280 -5.32 1.74 24.53
N GLN A 281 -5.58 0.46 24.41
CA GLN A 281 -5.50 -0.48 25.53
C GLN A 281 -4.53 -1.60 25.21
N GLN A 282 -3.56 -1.83 26.09
CA GLN A 282 -2.68 -2.99 26.07
C GLN A 282 -3.23 -4.05 27.00
N THR A 283 -3.38 -5.28 26.51
CA THR A 283 -3.72 -6.44 27.34
C THR A 283 -2.60 -7.48 27.18
N SER A 284 -2.01 -7.91 28.28
CA SER A 284 -1.07 -9.02 28.33
C SER A 284 -1.57 -10.06 29.32
N ASN A 285 -1.00 -11.27 29.31
CA ASN A 285 -1.42 -12.39 30.18
C ASN A 285 -1.49 -12.09 31.68
N SER A 286 -0.95 -10.96 32.15
CA SER A 286 -0.88 -10.59 33.57
C SER A 286 -1.25 -9.14 33.90
N SER A 287 -1.50 -8.27 32.92
CA SER A 287 -1.81 -6.85 33.17
C SER A 287 -2.55 -6.20 32.02
N SER A 288 -3.43 -5.27 32.34
CA SER A 288 -4.05 -4.36 31.37
C SER A 288 -3.58 -2.92 31.67
N ARG A 289 -3.15 -2.20 30.64
CA ARG A 289 -2.77 -0.79 30.75
C ARG A 289 -3.60 0.02 29.76
N HIS A 290 -4.15 1.11 30.22
CA HIS A 290 -4.87 2.07 29.40
C HIS A 290 -3.95 3.27 29.09
N PHE A 291 -3.90 3.63 27.82
CA PHE A 291 -3.27 4.85 27.34
C PHE A 291 -4.36 5.68 26.67
N GLN A 292 -4.75 6.77 27.27
CA GLN A 292 -5.69 7.71 26.67
C GLN A 292 -4.91 8.89 26.07
N SER A 293 -5.10 9.11 24.79
CA SER A 293 -4.78 10.38 24.15
C SER A 293 -6.06 10.92 23.54
N LEU A 294 -6.64 11.92 24.17
CA LEU A 294 -7.85 12.62 23.71
C LEU A 294 -7.47 13.72 22.69
N LYS A 295 -6.47 13.49 21.84
CA LYS A 295 -6.17 14.42 20.77
C LYS A 295 -7.01 14.08 19.54
N LYS A 296 -7.54 15.10 18.91
CA LYS A 296 -8.25 14.99 17.65
C LYS A 296 -7.25 14.60 16.55
N ILE A 297 -7.55 13.57 15.78
CA ILE A 297 -6.72 13.11 14.68
C ILE A 297 -7.56 13.14 13.39
N ASN A 298 -7.05 13.81 12.37
CA ASN A 298 -7.64 13.77 11.03
C ASN A 298 -7.12 12.56 10.28
N LEU A 299 -7.72 11.39 10.49
CA LEU A 299 -7.30 10.14 9.83
C LEU A 299 -8.14 9.78 8.61
N GLY A 300 -9.15 10.58 8.27
CA GLY A 300 -10.10 10.18 7.23
C GLY A 300 -10.99 9.00 7.71
N PRO A 301 -11.13 7.93 6.94
CA PRO A 301 -12.06 6.85 7.27
C PRO A 301 -11.65 6.09 8.54
N ARG A 302 -12.64 5.53 9.25
CA ARG A 302 -12.44 4.83 10.54
C ARG A 302 -11.38 3.72 10.51
N HIS A 303 -11.24 3.00 9.38
CA HIS A 303 -10.23 1.96 9.26
C HIS A 303 -8.78 2.48 9.35
N ASN A 304 -8.54 3.78 9.16
CA ASN A 304 -7.24 4.38 9.39
C ASN A 304 -6.85 4.47 10.87
N CYS A 305 -7.80 4.31 11.80
CA CYS A 305 -7.49 4.15 13.22
C CYS A 305 -6.69 2.87 13.47
N HIS A 306 -7.03 1.80 12.75
CA HIS A 306 -6.28 0.54 12.78
C HIS A 306 -4.86 0.74 12.22
N ASN A 307 -4.72 1.42 11.08
CA ASN A 307 -3.42 1.77 10.54
C ASN A 307 -2.60 2.64 11.50
N ALA A 308 -3.23 3.61 12.19
CA ALA A 308 -2.57 4.46 13.17
C ALA A 308 -2.07 3.67 14.38
N LEU A 309 -2.88 2.74 14.90
CA LEU A 309 -2.45 1.83 15.97
C LEU A 309 -1.24 1.01 15.53
N MET A 310 -1.30 0.38 14.36
CA MET A 310 -0.16 -0.38 13.83
C MET A 310 1.08 0.50 13.61
N ALA A 311 0.91 1.75 13.15
CA ALA A 311 2.03 2.68 12.96
C ALA A 311 2.74 3.02 14.27
N VAL A 312 1.97 3.30 15.34
CA VAL A 312 2.51 3.55 16.67
C VAL A 312 3.24 2.33 17.22
N LEU A 313 2.65 1.14 17.07
CA LEU A 313 3.26 -0.12 17.52
C LEU A 313 4.51 -0.46 16.71
N ALA A 314 4.51 -0.30 15.39
CA ALA A 314 5.67 -0.51 14.54
C ALA A 314 6.83 0.44 14.92
N ALA A 315 6.55 1.72 15.12
CA ALA A 315 7.54 2.67 15.56
C ALA A 315 8.12 2.32 16.95
N ARG A 316 7.28 1.83 17.88
CA ARG A 316 7.73 1.33 19.20
C ARG A 316 8.67 0.14 19.06
N GLU A 317 8.34 -0.84 18.22
CA GLU A 317 9.20 -2.02 17.99
C GLU A 317 10.50 -1.63 17.30
N LEU A 318 10.53 -0.56 16.50
CA LEU A 318 11.75 0.04 15.96
C LEU A 318 12.55 0.84 17.00
N GLY A 319 12.07 0.98 18.24
CA GLY A 319 12.75 1.67 19.33
C GLY A 319 12.37 3.14 19.53
N VAL A 320 11.31 3.64 18.87
CA VAL A 320 10.76 4.98 19.14
C VAL A 320 9.89 4.93 20.40
N LYS A 321 9.97 5.96 21.26
CA LYS A 321 9.13 6.02 22.46
C LYS A 321 7.67 6.05 22.09
N PHE A 322 6.85 5.27 22.81
CA PHE A 322 5.41 5.19 22.57
C PHE A 322 4.72 6.57 22.66
N SER A 323 5.07 7.38 23.67
CA SER A 323 4.52 8.74 23.84
C SER A 323 4.84 9.65 22.65
N GLU A 324 6.07 9.58 22.14
CA GLU A 324 6.48 10.34 20.96
C GLU A 324 5.73 9.88 19.70
N SER A 325 5.58 8.56 19.51
CA SER A 325 4.80 8.01 18.40
C SER A 325 3.34 8.46 18.46
N MET A 326 2.77 8.52 19.65
CA MET A 326 1.40 9.01 19.89
C MET A 326 1.25 10.50 19.58
N GLU A 327 2.22 11.32 19.97
CA GLU A 327 2.20 12.76 19.65
C GLU A 327 2.27 13.00 18.16
N ARG A 328 3.19 12.32 17.46
CA ARG A 328 3.39 12.45 16.02
C ARG A 328 2.20 11.97 15.22
N ILE A 329 1.60 10.82 15.56
CA ILE A 329 0.44 10.32 14.81
C ILE A 329 -0.77 11.25 14.92
N CYS A 330 -0.92 11.98 16.04
CA CYS A 330 -1.97 12.98 16.19
C CYS A 330 -1.79 14.21 15.26
N GLU A 331 -0.59 14.44 14.76
CA GLU A 331 -0.27 15.52 13.84
C GLU A 331 -0.26 15.04 12.37
N PHE A 332 -0.55 13.74 12.14
CA PHE A 332 -0.54 13.19 10.79
C PHE A 332 -1.65 13.79 9.94
N ASP A 333 -1.24 14.34 8.80
CA ASP A 333 -2.11 14.72 7.69
C ASP A 333 -1.73 13.87 6.48
N SER A 334 -2.70 13.22 5.86
CA SER A 334 -2.43 12.26 4.80
C SER A 334 -1.88 12.96 3.55
N PRO A 335 -0.66 12.61 3.09
CA PRO A 335 -0.11 13.17 1.86
C PRO A 335 -0.70 12.51 0.60
N LEU A 336 -1.72 11.66 0.74
CA LEU A 336 -2.28 10.82 -0.32
C LEU A 336 -3.71 11.28 -0.66
N PRO A 337 -3.87 12.28 -1.54
CA PRO A 337 -5.17 12.87 -1.84
C PRO A 337 -6.12 11.91 -2.56
N ASP A 338 -5.60 10.86 -3.19
CA ASP A 338 -6.33 9.84 -3.97
C ASP A 338 -6.63 8.55 -3.18
N ARG A 339 -6.36 8.54 -1.86
CA ARG A 339 -6.66 7.44 -0.95
C ARG A 339 -7.60 7.87 0.17
N TYR A 340 -8.87 7.99 -0.18
CA TYR A 340 -9.90 8.51 0.70
C TYR A 340 -9.60 9.95 1.16
N GLY A 341 -9.06 10.76 0.25
CA GLY A 341 -8.83 12.19 0.52
C GLY A 341 -10.17 12.92 0.63
N ILE A 342 -10.37 13.65 1.73
CA ILE A 342 -11.60 14.40 2.00
C ILE A 342 -11.34 15.86 1.71
N GLU A 343 -12.14 16.47 0.86
CA GLU A 343 -12.09 17.89 0.55
C GLU A 343 -13.50 18.51 0.55
N HIS A 344 -13.58 19.78 0.94
CA HIS A 344 -14.81 20.54 0.89
C HIS A 344 -14.86 21.36 -0.40
N ILE A 345 -15.91 21.20 -1.20
CA ILE A 345 -16.16 21.93 -2.42
C ILE A 345 -17.51 22.66 -2.28
N GLY A 346 -17.47 23.97 -2.06
CA GLY A 346 -18.65 24.74 -1.70
C GLY A 346 -19.30 24.16 -0.43
N LYS A 347 -20.57 23.74 -0.51
CA LYS A 347 -21.30 23.09 0.59
C LYS A 347 -21.18 21.57 0.64
N HIS A 348 -20.46 20.96 -0.32
CA HIS A 348 -20.36 19.50 -0.46
C HIS A 348 -19.06 18.95 0.09
N VAL A 349 -19.08 17.65 0.43
CA VAL A 349 -17.91 16.86 0.82
C VAL A 349 -17.54 15.94 -0.33
N LEU A 350 -16.37 16.10 -0.92
CA LEU A 350 -15.83 15.20 -1.94
C LEU A 350 -14.84 14.23 -1.30
N ILE A 351 -15.07 12.94 -1.51
CA ILE A 351 -14.18 11.86 -1.08
C ILE A 351 -13.49 11.31 -2.33
N ASN A 352 -12.20 11.59 -2.44
CA ASN A 352 -11.34 11.10 -3.52
C ASN A 352 -10.67 9.79 -3.09
N ASP A 353 -11.17 8.64 -3.58
CA ASP A 353 -10.60 7.31 -3.34
C ASP A 353 -10.31 6.60 -4.68
N THR A 354 -9.63 7.33 -5.56
CA THR A 354 -9.42 6.94 -6.96
C THR A 354 -8.15 6.15 -7.23
N TYR A 355 -7.29 5.97 -6.22
CA TYR A 355 -6.01 5.28 -6.43
C TYR A 355 -6.17 3.85 -6.93
N ASN A 356 -7.03 3.07 -6.27
CA ASN A 356 -7.35 1.69 -6.65
C ASN A 356 -8.63 1.22 -5.96
N ALA A 357 -9.21 0.12 -6.46
CA ALA A 357 -10.38 -0.50 -5.89
C ALA A 357 -10.28 -2.03 -5.84
N ASN A 358 -10.79 -2.60 -4.76
CA ASN A 358 -11.11 -4.00 -4.61
C ASN A 358 -12.39 -4.12 -3.76
N PRO A 359 -13.03 -5.30 -3.66
CA PRO A 359 -14.30 -5.47 -2.95
C PRO A 359 -14.28 -4.92 -1.52
N ASP A 360 -13.26 -5.28 -0.73
CA ASP A 360 -13.18 -4.88 0.67
C ASP A 360 -12.98 -3.36 0.84
N SER A 361 -12.18 -2.74 -0.02
CA SER A 361 -11.98 -1.29 0.01
C SER A 361 -13.22 -0.52 -0.42
N PHE A 362 -14.02 -1.05 -1.36
CA PHE A 362 -15.32 -0.49 -1.71
C PHE A 362 -16.33 -0.65 -0.57
N ALA A 363 -16.46 -1.86 -0.02
CA ALA A 363 -17.35 -2.13 1.10
C ALA A 363 -17.03 -1.23 2.30
N SER A 364 -15.74 -1.04 2.61
CA SER A 364 -15.28 -0.13 3.66
C SER A 364 -15.68 1.32 3.40
N ALA A 365 -15.51 1.81 2.17
CA ALA A 365 -15.87 3.17 1.80
C ALA A 365 -17.40 3.40 1.87
N ILE A 366 -18.20 2.44 1.38
CA ILE A 366 -19.67 2.49 1.44
C ILE A 366 -20.14 2.44 2.91
N ASN A 367 -19.55 1.57 3.73
CA ASN A 367 -19.90 1.47 5.15
C ASN A 367 -19.54 2.78 5.91
N ASP A 368 -18.43 3.43 5.59
CA ASP A 368 -18.10 4.74 6.20
C ASP A 368 -19.15 5.79 5.81
N LEU A 369 -19.61 5.81 4.55
CA LEU A 369 -20.72 6.68 4.13
C LEU A 369 -22.04 6.37 4.86
N ALA A 370 -22.29 5.12 5.21
CA ALA A 370 -23.49 4.70 5.92
C ALA A 370 -23.47 5.07 7.40
N THR A 371 -22.31 4.98 8.05
CA THR A 371 -22.18 5.03 9.52
C THR A 371 -21.60 6.33 10.05
N ASN A 372 -20.95 7.13 9.22
CA ASN A 372 -20.31 8.37 9.65
C ASN A 372 -21.31 9.52 9.70
N CYS A 373 -21.80 9.83 10.90
CA CYS A 373 -22.80 10.88 11.12
C CYS A 373 -22.29 12.30 10.79
N SER A 374 -21.01 12.50 10.55
CA SER A 374 -20.45 13.81 10.18
C SER A 374 -20.60 14.12 8.69
N TYR A 375 -20.99 13.15 7.87
CA TYR A 375 -21.26 13.39 6.47
C TYR A 375 -22.69 13.88 6.23
N PRO A 376 -22.90 14.70 5.18
CA PRO A 376 -24.24 15.04 4.72
C PRO A 376 -25.11 13.80 4.45
N LYS A 377 -26.44 13.94 4.65
CA LYS A 377 -27.35 12.85 4.38
C LYS A 377 -27.38 12.41 2.92
N ASN A 378 -27.35 13.37 2.02
CA ASN A 378 -27.42 13.09 0.58
C ASN A 378 -26.10 12.52 0.07
N LYS A 379 -26.16 11.43 -0.67
CA LYS A 379 -25.01 10.68 -1.17
C LYS A 379 -25.05 10.54 -2.67
N LEU A 380 -23.90 10.81 -3.30
CA LEU A 380 -23.68 10.58 -4.71
C LEU A 380 -22.43 9.71 -4.88
N LEU A 381 -22.52 8.64 -5.65
CA LEU A 381 -21.40 7.72 -5.87
C LEU A 381 -21.00 7.71 -7.35
N ILE A 382 -19.69 7.78 -7.62
CA ILE A 382 -19.12 7.56 -8.95
C ILE A 382 -18.18 6.37 -8.82
N MET A 383 -18.59 5.23 -9.37
CA MET A 383 -17.96 3.93 -9.14
C MET A 383 -17.40 3.38 -10.44
N GLY A 384 -16.10 3.08 -10.46
CA GLY A 384 -15.43 2.41 -11.56
C GLY A 384 -15.22 0.92 -11.28
N ASP A 385 -15.08 0.11 -12.34
CA ASP A 385 -14.87 -1.33 -12.23
C ASP A 385 -13.71 -1.70 -11.29
N MET A 386 -13.88 -2.84 -10.60
CA MET A 386 -12.84 -3.52 -9.83
C MET A 386 -12.15 -4.54 -10.72
N LEU A 387 -10.86 -4.34 -10.96
CA LEU A 387 -10.06 -5.21 -11.82
C LEU A 387 -9.35 -6.32 -11.04
N GLU A 388 -8.80 -7.31 -11.77
CA GLU A 388 -8.00 -8.41 -11.23
C GLU A 388 -8.78 -9.39 -10.31
N LEU A 389 -10.11 -9.44 -10.45
CA LEU A 389 -10.99 -10.35 -9.69
C LEU A 389 -11.19 -11.71 -10.38
N GLY A 390 -10.83 -11.85 -11.67
CA GLY A 390 -11.00 -13.08 -12.42
C GLY A 390 -12.45 -13.59 -12.41
N GLN A 391 -12.66 -14.85 -12.04
CA GLN A 391 -13.97 -15.48 -11.99
C GLN A 391 -14.92 -14.91 -10.91
N TYR A 392 -14.40 -14.18 -9.93
CA TYR A 392 -15.20 -13.57 -8.87
C TYR A 392 -15.78 -12.21 -9.28
N SER A 393 -15.41 -11.68 -10.46
CA SER A 393 -15.72 -10.31 -10.87
C SER A 393 -17.22 -10.01 -10.80
N GLU A 394 -18.06 -10.82 -11.44
CA GLU A 394 -19.51 -10.60 -11.48
C GLU A 394 -20.14 -10.59 -10.09
N THR A 395 -19.82 -11.58 -9.27
CA THR A 395 -20.36 -11.72 -7.91
C THR A 395 -19.95 -10.55 -7.02
N GLU A 396 -18.69 -10.13 -7.07
CA GLU A 396 -18.20 -9.04 -6.20
C GLU A 396 -18.72 -7.67 -6.65
N HIS A 397 -18.84 -7.40 -7.96
CA HIS A 397 -19.48 -6.18 -8.44
C HIS A 397 -20.97 -6.13 -8.05
N ALA A 398 -21.69 -7.26 -8.14
CA ALA A 398 -23.09 -7.33 -7.72
C ALA A 398 -23.27 -7.00 -6.24
N LYS A 399 -22.45 -7.59 -5.36
CA LYS A 399 -22.49 -7.30 -3.91
C LYS A 399 -22.22 -5.83 -3.61
N ILE A 400 -21.23 -5.23 -4.25
CA ILE A 400 -20.87 -3.82 -4.02
C ILE A 400 -21.99 -2.90 -4.53
N LEU A 401 -22.59 -3.19 -5.68
CA LEU A 401 -23.72 -2.42 -6.19
C LEU A 401 -24.93 -2.52 -5.26
N GLU A 402 -25.25 -3.72 -4.75
CA GLU A 402 -26.33 -3.93 -3.79
C GLU A 402 -26.12 -3.12 -2.50
N GLN A 403 -24.89 -3.13 -1.96
CA GLN A 403 -24.54 -2.33 -0.77
C GLN A 403 -24.70 -0.83 -1.05
N ALA A 404 -24.28 -0.35 -2.22
CA ALA A 404 -24.42 1.04 -2.61
C ALA A 404 -25.86 1.47 -2.75
N LEU A 405 -26.71 0.63 -3.36
CA LEU A 405 -28.14 0.85 -3.50
C LEU A 405 -28.88 0.88 -2.15
N GLY A 406 -28.35 0.18 -1.14
CA GLY A 406 -28.89 0.16 0.22
C GLY A 406 -28.54 1.40 1.06
N LEU A 407 -27.81 2.38 0.54
CA LEU A 407 -27.45 3.58 1.30
C LEU A 407 -28.65 4.50 1.52
N ASP A 408 -28.91 4.85 2.78
CA ASP A 408 -29.89 5.88 3.10
C ASP A 408 -29.44 7.26 2.57
N GLY A 409 -30.35 7.98 1.92
CA GLY A 409 -30.09 9.28 1.30
C GLY A 409 -29.32 9.21 -0.02
N LEU A 410 -29.26 8.05 -0.67
CA LEU A 410 -28.70 7.93 -2.01
C LEU A 410 -29.48 8.76 -3.02
N LYS A 411 -28.78 9.64 -3.74
CA LYS A 411 -29.34 10.47 -4.83
C LYS A 411 -29.05 9.89 -6.21
N ALA A 412 -27.82 9.41 -6.42
CA ALA A 412 -27.42 8.80 -7.69
C ALA A 412 -26.15 7.93 -7.55
N ILE A 413 -26.07 6.95 -8.44
CA ILE A 413 -24.86 6.16 -8.69
C ILE A 413 -24.48 6.29 -10.16
N PHE A 414 -23.28 6.72 -10.44
CA PHE A 414 -22.68 6.72 -11.77
C PHE A 414 -21.68 5.59 -11.88
N LEU A 415 -21.84 4.73 -12.88
CA LEU A 415 -21.07 3.50 -13.05
C LEU A 415 -20.21 3.57 -14.32
N LYS A 416 -18.89 3.50 -14.17
CA LYS A 416 -17.93 3.43 -15.27
C LYS A 416 -17.32 2.04 -15.39
N GLY A 417 -17.44 1.43 -16.57
CA GLY A 417 -16.82 0.16 -16.92
C GLY A 417 -17.81 -0.95 -17.24
N GLU A 418 -17.33 -1.92 -18.00
CA GLU A 418 -18.17 -3.00 -18.55
C GLU A 418 -18.79 -3.92 -17.50
N LYS A 419 -18.09 -4.13 -16.37
CA LYS A 419 -18.53 -5.10 -15.36
C LYS A 419 -19.78 -4.61 -14.64
N PHE A 420 -19.78 -3.37 -14.17
CA PHE A 420 -20.96 -2.76 -13.58
C PHE A 420 -22.10 -2.58 -14.59
N GLN A 421 -21.78 -2.17 -15.82
CA GLN A 421 -22.78 -1.98 -16.86
C GLN A 421 -23.50 -3.28 -17.23
N ASN A 422 -22.76 -4.40 -17.37
CA ASN A 422 -23.35 -5.70 -17.67
C ASN A 422 -24.29 -6.18 -16.56
N LEU A 423 -24.03 -5.85 -15.30
CA LEU A 423 -24.94 -6.15 -14.20
C LEU A 423 -26.28 -5.42 -14.35
N ILE A 424 -26.26 -4.11 -14.68
CA ILE A 424 -27.50 -3.35 -14.91
C ILE A 424 -28.30 -3.98 -16.03
N LEU A 425 -27.67 -4.25 -17.17
CA LEU A 425 -28.35 -4.84 -18.34
C LEU A 425 -28.96 -6.21 -18.04
N SER A 426 -28.26 -7.04 -17.26
CA SER A 426 -28.75 -8.37 -16.89
C SER A 426 -29.90 -8.33 -15.87
N THR A 427 -29.95 -7.30 -15.03
CA THR A 427 -30.95 -7.14 -13.98
C THR A 427 -32.21 -6.47 -14.51
N GLN A 428 -32.08 -5.48 -15.40
CA GLN A 428 -33.23 -4.86 -16.10
C GLN A 428 -34.04 -5.84 -16.95
N GLN A 429 -33.41 -6.94 -17.38
CA GLN A 429 -34.11 -8.02 -18.10
C GLN A 429 -34.93 -8.95 -17.19
N LYS A 430 -34.70 -8.93 -15.88
CA LYS A 430 -35.29 -9.93 -14.96
C LYS A 430 -36.40 -9.40 -14.07
N ASP A 431 -36.35 -8.16 -13.56
CA ASP A 431 -37.39 -7.60 -12.68
C ASP A 431 -37.40 -6.06 -12.62
N HIS A 432 -38.61 -5.51 -12.61
CA HIS A 432 -39.11 -4.19 -12.21
C HIS A 432 -38.18 -2.95 -12.09
N GLU A 433 -38.53 -1.97 -12.87
CA GLU A 433 -37.99 -0.66 -13.21
C GLU A 433 -37.63 0.29 -12.04
N SER A 434 -38.12 0.12 -10.82
CA SER A 434 -38.02 1.16 -9.79
C SER A 434 -36.69 1.21 -8.98
N GLN A 435 -35.89 0.15 -9.01
CA GLN A 435 -34.68 0.07 -8.17
C GLN A 435 -33.45 0.72 -8.82
N PHE A 436 -33.48 1.00 -10.12
CA PHE A 436 -32.37 1.55 -10.88
C PHE A 436 -32.61 2.97 -11.44
N ASP A 437 -33.67 3.64 -11.02
CA ASP A 437 -33.99 5.01 -11.49
C ASP A 437 -32.88 6.03 -11.17
N GLN A 438 -32.01 5.72 -10.21
CA GLN A 438 -30.90 6.56 -9.77
C GLN A 438 -29.53 6.05 -10.25
N VAL A 439 -29.48 5.07 -11.16
CA VAL A 439 -28.25 4.46 -11.64
C VAL A 439 -28.00 4.83 -13.10
N TYR A 440 -26.85 5.46 -13.33
CA TYR A 440 -26.44 5.97 -14.63
C TYR A 440 -25.18 5.24 -15.11
N ALA A 441 -25.23 4.65 -16.29
CA ALA A 441 -24.07 4.03 -16.93
C ALA A 441 -23.27 5.08 -17.73
N LEU A 442 -21.96 5.11 -17.53
CA LEU A 442 -21.04 5.99 -18.23
C LEU A 442 -20.05 5.16 -19.05
N GLN A 443 -19.87 5.50 -20.32
CA GLN A 443 -18.82 4.89 -21.15
C GLN A 443 -17.49 5.58 -20.92
N GLU A 444 -17.48 6.90 -21.06
CA GLU A 444 -16.32 7.74 -20.84
C GLU A 444 -16.62 8.85 -19.80
N THR A 445 -15.61 9.60 -19.40
CA THR A 445 -15.78 10.71 -18.44
C THR A 445 -16.60 11.85 -19.02
N GLU A 446 -16.50 12.06 -20.33
CA GLU A 446 -17.22 13.06 -21.10
C GLU A 446 -18.73 12.82 -21.13
N ASP A 447 -19.17 11.58 -20.92
CA ASP A 447 -20.60 11.21 -20.85
C ASP A 447 -21.25 11.62 -19.53
N PHE A 448 -20.45 12.10 -18.57
CA PHE A 448 -20.98 12.49 -17.27
C PHE A 448 -21.95 13.66 -17.40
N PRO A 449 -23.22 13.51 -16.96
CA PRO A 449 -24.26 14.48 -17.19
C PRO A 449 -24.14 15.67 -16.23
N VAL A 450 -23.17 16.57 -16.48
CA VAL A 450 -22.88 17.75 -15.63
C VAL A 450 -24.15 18.59 -15.37
N ALA A 451 -25.05 18.68 -16.33
CA ALA A 451 -26.32 19.40 -16.17
C ALA A 451 -27.20 18.85 -15.06
N LEU A 452 -27.10 17.55 -14.72
CA LEU A 452 -27.87 16.94 -13.63
C LEU A 452 -27.27 17.25 -12.26
N LEU A 453 -26.01 17.71 -12.16
CA LEU A 453 -25.38 17.98 -10.87
C LEU A 453 -26.15 19.02 -10.05
N SER A 454 -26.68 20.06 -10.71
CA SER A 454 -27.47 21.10 -10.03
C SER A 454 -28.72 20.56 -9.37
N ASP A 455 -29.37 19.56 -9.99
CA ASP A 455 -30.61 18.95 -9.48
C ASP A 455 -30.32 17.88 -8.42
N LEU A 456 -29.22 17.10 -8.59
CA LEU A 456 -28.81 16.05 -7.66
C LEU A 456 -28.14 16.60 -6.40
N LEU A 457 -27.51 17.77 -6.48
CA LEU A 457 -26.73 18.42 -5.46
C LEU A 457 -27.35 19.75 -4.99
N ASP A 458 -28.69 19.81 -4.97
CA ASP A 458 -29.46 20.97 -4.47
C ASP A 458 -29.23 21.23 -2.97
N GLU A 459 -28.97 20.19 -2.19
CA GLU A 459 -28.62 20.22 -0.77
C GLU A 459 -27.17 19.78 -0.52
N GLU A 460 -26.70 19.97 0.74
CA GLU A 460 -25.41 19.44 1.17
C GLU A 460 -25.31 17.94 0.90
N SER A 461 -24.25 17.53 0.23
CA SER A 461 -24.09 16.14 -0.21
C SER A 461 -22.67 15.65 0.02
N VAL A 462 -22.50 14.34 0.24
CA VAL A 462 -21.22 13.68 0.18
C VAL A 462 -21.08 12.94 -1.14
N ILE A 463 -19.96 13.12 -1.82
CA ILE A 463 -19.67 12.55 -3.13
C ILE A 463 -18.48 11.62 -3.01
N LEU A 464 -18.63 10.33 -3.30
CA LEU A 464 -17.54 9.36 -3.34
C LEU A 464 -17.15 9.06 -4.79
N VAL A 465 -15.86 9.21 -5.11
CA VAL A 465 -15.30 8.77 -6.39
C VAL A 465 -14.30 7.64 -6.14
N LYS A 466 -14.59 6.44 -6.67
CA LYS A 466 -13.75 5.25 -6.46
C LYS A 466 -13.77 4.29 -7.63
N GLY A 467 -12.61 3.69 -7.92
CA GLY A 467 -12.47 2.62 -8.93
C GLY A 467 -11.02 2.14 -9.04
N SER A 468 -10.80 1.08 -9.81
CA SER A 468 -9.44 0.57 -10.05
C SER A 468 -8.59 1.58 -10.81
N ARG A 469 -7.27 1.57 -10.57
CA ARG A 469 -6.31 2.53 -11.15
C ARG A 469 -6.44 2.74 -12.65
N LYS A 470 -6.67 1.66 -13.41
CA LYS A 470 -6.82 1.73 -14.88
C LYS A 470 -8.13 2.37 -15.34
N MET A 471 -9.07 2.62 -14.44
CA MET A 471 -10.32 3.30 -14.76
C MET A 471 -10.17 4.82 -14.83
N ASN A 472 -9.02 5.37 -14.40
CA ASN A 472 -8.69 6.80 -14.40
C ASN A 472 -9.79 7.66 -13.75
N MET A 473 -10.24 7.23 -12.56
CA MET A 473 -11.37 7.86 -11.85
C MET A 473 -11.06 9.28 -11.37
N GLU A 474 -9.79 9.67 -11.29
CA GLU A 474 -9.36 11.03 -10.96
C GLU A 474 -9.92 12.11 -11.90
N GLN A 475 -10.25 11.75 -13.13
CA GLN A 475 -10.88 12.66 -14.10
C GLN A 475 -12.25 13.16 -13.62
N PHE A 476 -13.00 12.32 -12.88
CA PHE A 476 -14.28 12.74 -12.29
C PHE A 476 -14.07 13.69 -11.10
N VAL A 477 -13.02 13.50 -10.34
CA VAL A 477 -12.64 14.42 -9.24
C VAL A 477 -12.35 15.80 -9.81
N ASP A 478 -11.57 15.87 -10.88
CA ASP A 478 -11.24 17.15 -11.54
C ASP A 478 -12.49 17.80 -12.18
N LEU A 479 -13.37 16.97 -12.78
CA LEU A 479 -14.64 17.45 -13.33
C LEU A 479 -15.54 18.06 -12.23
N LEU A 480 -15.66 17.39 -11.09
CA LEU A 480 -16.45 17.89 -9.95
C LEU A 480 -15.88 19.18 -9.38
N ARG A 481 -14.57 19.27 -9.22
CA ARG A 481 -13.89 20.51 -8.78
C ARG A 481 -14.18 21.70 -9.70
N ASN A 482 -14.20 21.46 -11.02
CA ASN A 482 -14.43 22.52 -11.99
C ASN A 482 -15.90 22.98 -12.09
N ASN A 483 -16.87 22.18 -11.62
CA ASN A 483 -18.30 22.45 -11.76
C ASN A 483 -19.03 22.73 -10.44
N LEU A 484 -18.41 22.51 -9.28
CA LEU A 484 -19.01 22.71 -7.95
C LEU A 484 -18.39 23.88 -7.16
N LEU A 485 -17.41 24.58 -7.70
CA LEU A 485 -16.78 25.78 -7.10
C LEU A 485 -17.62 27.03 -7.30
#